data_0c7b802ea4c5d9b531a52db236fcedba
#
_entry.id   0c7b802ea4c5d9b531a52db236fcedba
#
_cell.length_a   1.000
_cell.length_b   1.000
_cell.length_c   1.000
_cell.angle_alpha   90.00
_cell.angle_beta   90.00
_cell.angle_gamma   90.00
#
_symmetry.space_group_name_H-M   'P 1'
#
loop_
_entity.id
_entity.type
_entity.pdbx_description
1 polymer ?
#
loop_
_entity_poly.entity_id
_entity_poly.type
_entity_poly.pdbx_seq_one_letter_code
_entity_poly.pdbx_strand_id
1 'polypeptide(L)'
;LITLGDEVIGCHLGCEVVRGGKRYWSTLRFGYCEAVFSDAKKLREVNSITTFMALEWALEQGFDYYDIGLCLARPDDGLLKWKRRRGGDIDSLGNHAYLFVRLPKAGTAKFLWDTPMFAVEGDKLTLHLGLPEGPSEEEFASRYHEMVFGGLHKIYLYGGNGAGEPFVEALRSRYANLQSPPAMERVMSN
;
A
#
# COMPACT_ATOMS: atom_id res chain seq x y z
N LEU A 1 0.37 13.87 -23.41
CA LEU A 1 -0.67 14.89 -23.13
C LEU A 1 -2.03 14.22 -23.05
N ILE A 2 -2.93 14.80 -22.27
CA ILE A 2 -4.30 14.34 -22.10
C ILE A 2 -5.20 15.45 -22.64
N THR A 3 -6.02 15.10 -23.63
CA THR A 3 -6.90 16.06 -24.27
C THR A 3 -8.37 15.67 -24.13
N LEU A 4 -9.24 16.64 -24.10
CA LEU A 4 -10.67 16.50 -24.25
C LEU A 4 -11.10 17.34 -25.45
N GLY A 5 -11.37 16.69 -26.59
CA GLY A 5 -11.41 17.35 -27.89
C GLY A 5 -10.05 17.98 -28.19
N ASP A 6 -10.04 19.26 -28.51
CA ASP A 6 -8.83 20.04 -28.82
C ASP A 6 -8.18 20.70 -27.59
N GLU A 7 -8.80 20.58 -26.41
CA GLU A 7 -8.31 21.19 -25.16
C GLU A 7 -7.37 20.24 -24.41
N VAL A 8 -6.19 20.73 -24.04
CA VAL A 8 -5.27 19.99 -23.15
C VAL A 8 -5.74 20.14 -21.70
N ILE A 9 -6.22 19.04 -21.12
CA ILE A 9 -6.74 19.03 -19.74
C ILE A 9 -5.70 18.51 -18.74
N GLY A 10 -4.62 17.87 -19.20
CA GLY A 10 -3.57 17.39 -18.33
C GLY A 10 -2.39 16.78 -19.07
N CYS A 11 -1.42 16.33 -18.28
CA CYS A 11 -0.27 15.59 -18.76
C CYS A 11 0.17 14.49 -17.77
N HIS A 12 0.80 13.47 -18.31
CA HIS A 12 1.48 12.45 -17.55
C HIS A 12 2.97 12.44 -17.96
N LEU A 13 3.84 12.53 -16.98
CA LEU A 13 5.29 12.45 -17.15
C LEU A 13 5.80 11.17 -16.49
N GLY A 14 6.66 10.46 -17.18
CA GLY A 14 7.33 9.27 -16.69
C GLY A 14 8.65 9.05 -17.43
N CYS A 15 9.36 8.03 -17.01
CA CYS A 15 10.58 7.58 -17.66
C CYS A 15 10.65 6.06 -17.68
N GLU A 16 11.37 5.53 -18.68
CA GLU A 16 11.71 4.12 -18.70
C GLU A 16 12.82 3.83 -17.70
N VAL A 17 12.64 2.78 -16.92
CA VAL A 17 13.64 2.24 -15.98
C VAL A 17 13.76 0.74 -16.22
N VAL A 18 14.98 0.22 -16.28
CA VAL A 18 15.24 -1.22 -16.37
C VAL A 18 15.77 -1.74 -15.03
N ARG A 19 15.09 -2.73 -14.45
CA ARG A 19 15.45 -3.38 -13.18
C ARG A 19 15.36 -4.89 -13.36
N GLY A 20 16.45 -5.61 -13.07
CA GLY A 20 16.46 -7.09 -13.18
C GLY A 20 16.09 -7.62 -14.57
N GLY A 21 16.43 -6.89 -15.63
CA GLY A 21 16.09 -7.25 -17.02
C GLY A 21 14.63 -6.99 -17.42
N LYS A 22 13.84 -6.37 -16.54
CA LYS A 22 12.44 -5.97 -16.77
C LYS A 22 12.33 -4.48 -17.04
N ARG A 23 11.46 -4.11 -17.98
CA ARG A 23 11.19 -2.72 -18.35
C ARG A 23 10.03 -2.17 -17.52
N TYR A 24 10.28 -1.06 -16.86
CA TYR A 24 9.29 -0.33 -16.07
C TYR A 24 9.03 1.02 -16.73
N TRP A 25 7.76 1.39 -16.87
CA TRP A 25 7.40 2.79 -17.02
C TRP A 25 7.18 3.39 -15.64
N SER A 26 8.09 4.24 -15.20
CA SER A 26 8.02 4.85 -13.87
C SER A 26 7.39 6.24 -13.95
N THR A 27 6.24 6.40 -13.29
CA THR A 27 5.52 7.67 -13.19
C THR A 27 6.31 8.67 -12.35
N LEU A 28 6.58 9.83 -12.91
CA LEU A 28 7.19 10.95 -12.21
C LEU A 28 6.14 11.92 -11.68
N ARG A 29 5.21 12.36 -12.54
CA ARG A 29 4.16 13.33 -12.19
C ARG A 29 2.94 13.24 -13.10
N PHE A 30 1.80 13.61 -12.53
CA PHE A 30 0.61 14.05 -13.27
C PHE A 30 0.48 15.57 -13.12
N GLY A 31 0.07 16.22 -14.18
CA GLY A 31 -0.28 17.64 -14.18
C GLY A 31 -1.67 17.81 -14.78
N TYR A 32 -2.41 18.81 -14.32
CA TYR A 32 -3.77 19.13 -14.78
C TYR A 32 -3.91 20.62 -15.00
N CYS A 33 -4.74 21.03 -15.97
CA CYS A 33 -5.09 22.42 -16.13
C CYS A 33 -5.89 22.94 -14.94
N GLU A 34 -5.93 24.27 -14.76
CA GLU A 34 -6.59 24.92 -13.62
C GLU A 34 -8.08 24.54 -13.50
N ALA A 35 -8.78 24.44 -14.63
CA ALA A 35 -10.20 24.08 -14.66
C ALA A 35 -10.49 22.65 -14.19
N VAL A 36 -9.48 21.75 -14.22
CA VAL A 36 -9.57 20.40 -13.65
C VAL A 36 -9.11 20.42 -12.20
N PHE A 37 -8.02 21.11 -11.91
CA PHE A 37 -7.39 21.12 -10.59
C PHE A 37 -8.26 21.77 -9.51
N SER A 38 -8.99 22.84 -9.87
CA SER A 38 -9.86 23.58 -8.94
C SER A 38 -11.17 22.87 -8.59
N ASP A 39 -11.56 21.81 -9.33
CA ASP A 39 -12.74 20.99 -9.05
C ASP A 39 -12.34 19.60 -8.55
N ALA A 40 -12.52 19.33 -7.27
CA ALA A 40 -12.13 18.07 -6.64
C ALA A 40 -12.84 16.83 -7.23
N LYS A 41 -14.06 16.97 -7.76
CA LYS A 41 -14.77 15.86 -8.42
C LYS A 41 -14.17 15.61 -9.79
N LYS A 42 -14.03 16.65 -10.60
CA LYS A 42 -13.43 16.61 -11.93
C LYS A 42 -11.99 16.09 -11.87
N LEU A 43 -11.19 16.55 -10.90
CA LEU A 43 -9.84 16.07 -10.68
C LEU A 43 -9.79 14.56 -10.42
N ARG A 44 -10.69 14.01 -9.58
CA ARG A 44 -10.74 12.56 -9.32
C ARG A 44 -11.10 11.76 -10.57
N GLU A 45 -12.05 12.25 -11.35
CA GLU A 45 -12.49 11.59 -12.58
C GLU A 45 -11.36 11.60 -13.63
N VAL A 46 -10.80 12.77 -13.92
CA VAL A 46 -9.71 12.94 -14.88
C VAL A 46 -8.47 12.16 -14.46
N ASN A 47 -8.09 12.18 -13.16
CA ASN A 47 -6.96 11.40 -12.65
C ASN A 47 -7.17 9.89 -12.84
N SER A 48 -8.39 9.40 -12.68
CA SER A 48 -8.69 7.97 -12.89
C SER A 48 -8.56 7.58 -14.36
N ILE A 49 -9.12 8.39 -15.26
CA ILE A 49 -9.02 8.19 -16.72
C ILE A 49 -7.55 8.27 -17.17
N THR A 50 -6.82 9.28 -16.71
CA THR A 50 -5.40 9.46 -17.02
C THR A 50 -4.56 8.26 -16.62
N THR A 51 -4.79 7.74 -15.42
CA THR A 51 -4.07 6.54 -14.92
C THR A 51 -4.36 5.34 -15.81
N PHE A 52 -5.62 5.14 -16.21
CA PHE A 52 -6.01 4.04 -17.07
C PHE A 52 -5.36 4.16 -18.46
N MET A 53 -5.43 5.33 -19.09
CA MET A 53 -4.80 5.58 -20.40
C MET A 53 -3.29 5.41 -20.35
N ALA A 54 -2.63 5.79 -19.24
CA ALA A 54 -1.21 5.58 -19.07
C ALA A 54 -0.83 4.11 -18.91
N LEU A 55 -1.69 3.32 -18.27
CA LEU A 55 -1.54 1.86 -18.17
C LEU A 55 -1.69 1.18 -19.54
N GLU A 56 -2.72 1.53 -20.31
CA GLU A 56 -2.94 1.02 -21.68
C GLU A 56 -1.75 1.36 -22.57
N TRP A 57 -1.33 2.61 -22.56
CA TRP A 57 -0.16 3.05 -23.33
C TRP A 57 1.11 2.27 -22.94
N ALA A 58 1.38 2.08 -21.66
CA ALA A 58 2.55 1.33 -21.20
C ALA A 58 2.50 -0.13 -21.67
N LEU A 59 1.33 -0.75 -21.64
CA LEU A 59 1.10 -2.10 -22.14
C LEU A 59 1.37 -2.16 -23.66
N GLU A 60 0.85 -1.23 -24.44
CA GLU A 60 1.07 -1.13 -25.88
C GLU A 60 2.56 -0.93 -26.25
N GLN A 61 3.30 -0.19 -25.42
CA GLN A 61 4.74 0.02 -25.57
C GLN A 61 5.58 -1.20 -25.11
N GLY A 62 4.95 -2.26 -24.64
CA GLY A 62 5.60 -3.50 -24.21
C GLY A 62 6.41 -3.35 -22.92
N PHE A 63 6.00 -2.49 -22.00
CA PHE A 63 6.57 -2.47 -20.65
C PHE A 63 6.08 -3.68 -19.86
N ASP A 64 6.99 -4.30 -19.08
CA ASP A 64 6.64 -5.41 -18.18
C ASP A 64 5.84 -4.91 -16.97
N TYR A 65 6.13 -3.69 -16.51
CA TYR A 65 5.53 -3.09 -15.32
C TYR A 65 5.25 -1.60 -15.49
N TYR A 66 4.20 -1.16 -14.85
CA TYR A 66 3.88 0.26 -14.69
C TYR A 66 4.05 0.65 -13.22
N ASP A 67 5.08 1.45 -12.92
CA ASP A 67 5.39 1.94 -11.58
C ASP A 67 4.59 3.23 -11.31
N ILE A 68 3.57 3.15 -10.47
CA ILE A 68 2.73 4.28 -10.06
C ILE A 68 3.34 5.13 -8.95
N GLY A 69 4.65 5.01 -8.74
CA GLY A 69 5.41 5.82 -7.79
C GLY A 69 5.23 5.41 -6.33
N LEU A 70 5.83 6.19 -5.45
CA LEU A 70 5.92 5.91 -4.03
C LEU A 70 4.61 6.18 -3.27
N CYS A 71 4.49 5.55 -2.11
CA CYS A 71 3.51 5.87 -1.06
C CYS A 71 4.15 5.64 0.31
N LEU A 72 3.46 6.01 1.38
CA LEU A 72 3.93 5.68 2.71
C LEU A 72 3.88 4.16 2.93
N ALA A 73 4.83 3.64 3.68
CA ALA A 73 4.91 2.22 4.03
C ALA A 73 3.89 1.87 5.15
N ARG A 74 2.63 2.23 4.91
CA ARG A 74 1.52 2.05 5.87
C ARG A 74 0.31 1.46 5.15
N PRO A 75 -0.29 0.38 5.68
CA PRO A 75 -1.48 -0.24 5.07
C PRO A 75 -2.71 0.67 5.09
N ASP A 76 -2.80 1.62 6.03
CA ASP A 76 -3.88 2.58 6.16
C ASP A 76 -3.65 3.88 5.34
N ASP A 77 -2.54 3.98 4.59
CA ASP A 77 -2.26 5.12 3.72
C ASP A 77 -3.28 5.26 2.60
N GLY A 78 -3.84 6.46 2.46
CA GLY A 78 -4.89 6.73 1.47
C GLY A 78 -4.42 6.59 0.02
N LEU A 79 -3.16 6.96 -0.27
CA LEU A 79 -2.58 6.83 -1.60
C LEU A 79 -2.32 5.35 -1.94
N LEU A 80 -1.84 4.56 -0.98
CA LEU A 80 -1.68 3.13 -1.16
C LEU A 80 -3.03 2.44 -1.43
N LYS A 81 -4.06 2.76 -0.65
CA LYS A 81 -5.43 2.26 -0.87
C LYS A 81 -5.95 2.61 -2.26
N TRP A 82 -5.71 3.84 -2.71
CA TRP A 82 -6.08 4.30 -4.05
C TRP A 82 -5.38 3.49 -5.14
N LYS A 83 -4.08 3.22 -5.02
CA LYS A 83 -3.28 2.41 -5.96
C LYS A 83 -3.78 0.96 -6.00
N ARG A 84 -4.02 0.36 -4.84
CA ARG A 84 -4.52 -1.02 -4.76
C ARG A 84 -5.88 -1.23 -5.40
N ARG A 85 -6.81 -0.27 -5.24
CA ARG A 85 -8.13 -0.32 -5.91
C ARG A 85 -8.03 -0.34 -7.45
N ARG A 86 -6.85 -0.04 -7.99
CA ARG A 86 -6.51 -0.07 -9.42
C ARG A 86 -5.66 -1.27 -9.81
N GLY A 87 -5.59 -2.28 -8.95
CA GLY A 87 -4.80 -3.49 -9.20
C GLY A 87 -3.30 -3.34 -8.91
N GLY A 88 -2.88 -2.22 -8.33
CA GLY A 88 -1.48 -2.03 -7.93
C GLY A 88 -1.08 -2.96 -6.80
N ASP A 89 0.10 -3.54 -6.90
CA ASP A 89 0.74 -4.33 -5.86
C ASP A 89 1.98 -3.60 -5.31
N ILE A 90 2.49 -4.06 -4.16
CA ILE A 90 3.67 -3.46 -3.54
C ILE A 90 4.92 -4.15 -4.09
N ASP A 91 5.79 -3.35 -4.72
CA ASP A 91 7.14 -3.79 -5.04
C ASP A 91 8.07 -3.51 -3.86
N SER A 92 8.63 -4.57 -3.28
CA SER A 92 9.60 -4.49 -2.19
C SER A 92 11.03 -4.20 -2.68
N LEU A 93 11.25 -4.19 -3.99
CA LEU A 93 12.57 -4.15 -4.61
C LEU A 93 13.04 -2.72 -4.93
N GLY A 94 13.24 -1.84 -4.00
CA GLY A 94 13.92 -0.70 -4.54
C GLY A 94 14.10 0.55 -3.69
N ASN A 95 13.09 1.23 -3.30
CA ASN A 95 13.22 2.52 -2.62
C ASN A 95 12.95 2.38 -1.13
N HIS A 96 13.87 1.69 -0.43
CA HIS A 96 13.79 1.55 1.02
C HIS A 96 14.47 2.74 1.69
N ALA A 97 13.77 3.35 2.64
CA ALA A 97 14.38 4.23 3.62
C ALA A 97 14.55 3.45 4.93
N TYR A 98 15.68 3.62 5.59
CA TYR A 98 15.86 3.11 6.94
C TYR A 98 15.29 4.12 7.94
N LEU A 99 14.27 3.67 8.69
CA LEU A 99 13.71 4.43 9.78
C LEU A 99 14.03 3.71 11.10
N PHE A 100 14.84 4.32 11.93
CA PHE A 100 15.13 3.80 13.25
C PHE A 100 14.11 4.36 14.25
N VAL A 101 13.19 3.51 14.72
CA VAL A 101 12.19 3.89 15.71
C VAL A 101 12.46 3.13 17.00
N ARG A 102 12.77 3.85 18.07
CA ARG A 102 12.85 3.28 19.41
C ARG A 102 11.47 3.38 20.07
N LEU A 103 10.77 2.28 20.17
CA LEU A 103 9.48 2.21 20.83
C LEU A 103 9.66 1.77 22.30
N PRO A 104 9.06 2.48 23.27
CA PRO A 104 9.01 2.01 24.65
C PRO A 104 8.10 0.77 24.72
N LYS A 105 8.50 -0.25 25.45
CA LYS A 105 7.78 -1.55 25.53
C LYS A 105 6.28 -1.37 25.78
N ALA A 106 5.90 -0.55 26.76
CA ALA A 106 4.50 -0.31 27.13
C ALA A 106 3.66 0.39 26.04
N GLY A 107 4.31 1.12 25.12
CA GLY A 107 3.62 1.89 24.08
C GLY A 107 3.62 1.23 22.69
N THR A 108 4.38 0.16 22.52
CA THR A 108 4.61 -0.43 21.18
C THR A 108 3.32 -0.92 20.53
N ALA A 109 2.50 -1.65 21.28
CA ALA A 109 1.23 -2.18 20.76
C ALA A 109 0.27 -1.05 20.37
N LYS A 110 0.14 -0.03 21.22
CA LYS A 110 -0.71 1.13 20.93
C LYS A 110 -0.20 1.93 19.73
N PHE A 111 1.11 2.16 19.66
CA PHE A 111 1.71 2.88 18.52
C PHE A 111 1.47 2.14 17.20
N LEU A 112 1.74 0.82 17.17
CA LEU A 112 1.54 0.02 15.95
C LEU A 112 0.07 -0.26 15.64
N TRP A 113 -0.81 -0.11 16.62
CA TRP A 113 -2.25 -0.04 16.39
C TRP A 113 -2.63 1.23 15.63
N ASP A 114 -2.14 2.38 16.08
CA ASP A 114 -2.45 3.67 15.46
C ASP A 114 -1.67 3.89 14.15
N THR A 115 -0.50 3.27 14.04
CA THR A 115 0.43 3.43 12.89
C THR A 115 0.98 2.08 12.47
N PRO A 116 0.18 1.20 11.85
CA PRO A 116 0.68 -0.05 11.30
C PRO A 116 1.69 0.23 10.18
N MET A 117 2.72 -0.59 10.07
CA MET A 117 3.86 -0.32 9.19
C MET A 117 4.27 -1.55 8.39
N PHE A 118 4.60 -1.33 7.12
CA PHE A 118 5.38 -2.30 6.36
C PHE A 118 6.87 -2.15 6.66
N ALA A 119 7.57 -3.27 6.69
CA ALA A 119 9.02 -3.32 6.72
C ALA A 119 9.52 -4.38 5.71
N VAL A 120 10.82 -4.36 5.46
CA VAL A 120 11.47 -5.34 4.58
C VAL A 120 12.55 -6.07 5.37
N GLU A 121 12.46 -7.38 5.37
CA GLU A 121 13.45 -8.28 5.95
C GLU A 121 14.15 -9.07 4.83
N GLY A 122 15.38 -8.68 4.52
CA GLY A 122 16.06 -9.15 3.31
C GLY A 122 15.36 -8.63 2.06
N ASP A 123 14.72 -9.53 1.31
CA ASP A 123 13.91 -9.25 0.12
C ASP A 123 12.39 -9.44 0.37
N LYS A 124 11.99 -9.67 1.62
CA LYS A 124 10.63 -10.08 1.98
C LYS A 124 9.87 -8.96 2.69
N LEU A 125 8.66 -8.69 2.19
CA LEU A 125 7.76 -7.71 2.80
C LEU A 125 7.11 -8.28 4.06
N THR A 126 7.18 -7.53 5.16
CA THR A 126 6.54 -7.85 6.43
C THR A 126 5.59 -6.75 6.85
N LEU A 127 4.63 -7.06 7.73
CA LEU A 127 3.68 -6.11 8.29
C LEU A 127 3.78 -6.15 9.82
N HIS A 128 3.90 -4.99 10.43
CA HIS A 128 3.93 -4.81 11.88
C HIS A 128 2.62 -4.19 12.36
N LEU A 129 1.88 -4.94 13.19
CA LEU A 129 0.58 -4.56 13.73
C LEU A 129 0.61 -4.59 15.26
N GLY A 130 -0.02 -3.62 15.89
CA GLY A 130 -0.27 -3.63 17.32
C GLY A 130 -1.59 -4.27 17.69
N LEU A 131 -1.63 -4.92 18.84
CA LEU A 131 -2.83 -5.50 19.48
C LEU A 131 -2.96 -4.89 20.88
N PRO A 132 -3.43 -3.65 21.03
CA PRO A 132 -3.61 -3.05 22.34
C PRO A 132 -4.79 -3.72 23.08
N GLU A 133 -4.80 -3.59 24.39
CA GLU A 133 -5.97 -3.97 25.20
C GLU A 133 -7.09 -2.97 24.96
N GLY A 134 -8.32 -3.46 24.85
CA GLY A 134 -9.53 -2.63 24.85
C GLY A 134 -10.33 -2.52 23.55
N PRO A 135 -9.74 -2.53 22.32
CA PRO A 135 -10.56 -2.50 21.11
C PRO A 135 -11.52 -3.69 21.01
N SER A 136 -12.72 -3.45 20.54
CA SER A 136 -13.68 -4.49 20.23
C SER A 136 -13.28 -5.28 18.98
N GLU A 137 -13.84 -6.48 18.80
CA GLU A 137 -13.66 -7.27 17.58
C GLU A 137 -14.12 -6.50 16.32
N GLU A 138 -15.16 -5.70 16.47
CA GLU A 138 -15.71 -4.90 15.38
C GLU A 138 -14.77 -3.77 14.98
N GLU A 139 -14.13 -3.10 15.94
CA GLU A 139 -13.10 -2.09 15.69
C GLU A 139 -11.88 -2.72 15.00
N PHE A 140 -11.44 -3.88 15.45
CA PHE A 140 -10.39 -4.64 14.78
C PHE A 140 -10.78 -5.00 13.34
N ALA A 141 -11.97 -5.56 13.15
CA ALA A 141 -12.45 -5.95 11.83
C ALA A 141 -12.57 -4.76 10.88
N SER A 142 -13.11 -3.65 11.34
CA SER A 142 -13.25 -2.43 10.56
C SER A 142 -11.88 -1.87 10.16
N ARG A 143 -10.97 -1.72 11.13
CA ARG A 143 -9.67 -1.11 10.90
C ARG A 143 -8.77 -1.92 9.97
N TYR A 144 -8.76 -3.25 10.10
CA TYR A 144 -7.87 -4.10 9.31
C TYR A 144 -8.52 -4.75 8.09
N HIS A 145 -9.81 -4.47 7.86
CA HIS A 145 -10.52 -5.02 6.70
C HIS A 145 -9.79 -4.75 5.37
N GLU A 146 -9.15 -3.60 5.25
CA GLU A 146 -8.42 -3.20 4.04
C GLU A 146 -6.92 -3.55 4.10
N MET A 147 -6.46 -4.23 5.15
CA MET A 147 -5.03 -4.53 5.38
C MET A 147 -4.58 -5.90 4.87
N VAL A 148 -5.44 -6.63 4.19
CA VAL A 148 -5.06 -7.89 3.54
C VAL A 148 -4.31 -7.58 2.25
N PHE A 149 -3.03 -7.97 2.20
CA PHE A 149 -2.14 -7.73 1.05
C PHE A 149 -1.59 -9.06 0.54
N GLY A 150 -1.55 -9.22 -0.78
CA GLY A 150 -0.75 -10.25 -1.41
C GLY A 150 0.75 -9.96 -1.23
N GLY A 151 1.57 -11.00 -1.30
CA GLY A 151 3.03 -10.87 -1.26
C GLY A 151 3.65 -10.62 0.13
N LEU A 152 2.87 -10.55 1.20
CA LEU A 152 3.41 -10.52 2.56
C LEU A 152 4.03 -11.87 2.92
N HIS A 153 5.25 -11.84 3.45
CA HIS A 153 5.91 -13.00 3.99
C HIS A 153 5.50 -13.30 5.43
N LYS A 154 5.41 -12.23 6.26
CA LYS A 154 5.12 -12.36 7.68
C LYS A 154 4.35 -11.15 8.23
N ILE A 155 3.54 -11.42 9.25
CA ILE A 155 2.88 -10.40 10.06
C ILE A 155 3.37 -10.54 11.50
N TYR A 156 3.95 -9.47 12.02
CA TYR A 156 4.33 -9.35 13.43
C TYR A 156 3.22 -8.69 14.24
N LEU A 157 2.79 -9.35 15.29
CA LEU A 157 1.71 -8.92 16.17
C LEU A 157 2.29 -8.55 17.54
N TYR A 158 2.17 -7.29 17.91
CA TYR A 158 2.74 -6.72 19.14
C TYR A 158 1.65 -6.51 20.20
N GLY A 159 1.82 -7.12 21.37
CA GLY A 159 0.87 -7.06 22.48
C GLY A 159 -0.19 -8.18 22.43
N GLY A 160 -1.28 -8.00 23.19
CA GLY A 160 -2.41 -8.94 23.21
C GLY A 160 -2.15 -10.19 24.06
N ASN A 161 -2.21 -10.05 25.38
CA ASN A 161 -2.22 -11.18 26.31
C ASN A 161 -3.63 -11.81 26.33
N GLY A 162 -3.89 -12.72 25.39
CA GLY A 162 -5.14 -13.51 25.37
C GLY A 162 -6.35 -12.85 24.69
N ALA A 163 -6.58 -11.57 24.89
CA ALA A 163 -7.73 -10.83 24.32
C ALA A 163 -7.70 -10.68 22.78
N GLY A 164 -6.54 -10.85 22.16
CA GLY A 164 -6.39 -10.72 20.73
C GLY A 164 -6.53 -12.01 19.91
N GLU A 165 -6.85 -13.16 20.52
CA GLU A 165 -6.98 -14.44 19.78
C GLU A 165 -8.09 -14.42 18.72
N PRO A 166 -9.32 -13.97 19.03
CA PRO A 166 -10.37 -13.90 18.02
C PRO A 166 -9.98 -13.03 16.81
N PHE A 167 -9.24 -11.96 17.06
CA PHE A 167 -8.74 -11.08 16.01
C PHE A 167 -7.64 -11.77 15.16
N VAL A 168 -6.70 -12.46 15.79
CA VAL A 168 -5.66 -13.21 15.08
C VAL A 168 -6.29 -14.29 14.19
N GLU A 169 -7.32 -14.97 14.67
CA GLU A 169 -8.06 -15.96 13.91
C GLU A 169 -8.84 -15.33 12.74
N ALA A 170 -9.45 -14.17 12.97
CA ALA A 170 -10.09 -13.40 11.89
C ALA A 170 -9.09 -12.96 10.81
N LEU A 171 -7.88 -12.54 11.20
CA LEU A 171 -6.79 -12.27 10.25
C LEU A 171 -6.38 -13.52 9.49
N ARG A 172 -6.15 -14.65 10.16
CA ARG A 172 -5.80 -15.93 9.52
C ARG A 172 -6.86 -16.34 8.51
N SER A 173 -8.11 -16.28 8.88
CA SER A 173 -9.24 -16.60 7.99
C SER A 173 -9.26 -15.72 6.73
N ARG A 174 -8.95 -14.43 6.86
CA ARG A 174 -8.88 -13.52 5.71
C ARG A 174 -7.71 -13.80 4.78
N TYR A 175 -6.55 -14.16 5.35
CA TYR A 175 -5.37 -14.49 4.58
C TYR A 175 -5.40 -15.92 4.00
N ALA A 176 -6.19 -16.84 4.57
CA ALA A 176 -6.29 -18.23 4.10
C ALA A 176 -6.70 -18.38 2.63
N ASN A 177 -7.41 -17.38 2.09
CA ASN A 177 -7.83 -17.36 0.69
C ASN A 177 -6.75 -16.85 -0.27
N LEU A 178 -5.59 -16.43 0.22
CA LEU A 178 -4.47 -16.02 -0.62
C LEU A 178 -3.65 -17.22 -1.06
N GLN A 179 -3.06 -17.14 -2.23
CA GLN A 179 -2.22 -18.19 -2.80
C GLN A 179 -1.02 -18.54 -1.88
N SER A 180 -0.51 -17.56 -1.14
CA SER A 180 0.57 -17.72 -0.18
C SER A 180 0.26 -16.87 1.07
N PRO A 181 -0.43 -17.45 2.06
CA PRO A 181 -0.74 -16.75 3.30
C PRO A 181 0.54 -16.45 4.10
N PRO A 182 0.68 -15.24 4.67
CA PRO A 182 1.84 -14.89 5.48
C PRO A 182 1.86 -15.66 6.80
N ALA A 183 3.06 -15.97 7.30
CA ALA A 183 3.23 -16.43 8.66
C ALA A 183 2.82 -15.32 9.66
N MET A 184 2.21 -15.69 10.78
CA MET A 184 1.89 -14.76 11.86
C MET A 184 2.72 -15.08 13.09
N GLU A 185 3.45 -14.10 13.58
CA GLU A 185 4.33 -14.23 14.73
C GLU A 185 3.95 -13.21 15.80
N ARG A 186 3.80 -13.68 17.05
CA ARG A 186 3.61 -12.79 18.21
C ARG A 186 4.95 -12.35 18.75
N VAL A 187 5.11 -11.04 18.84
CA VAL A 187 6.26 -10.44 19.52
C VAL A 187 5.89 -10.22 20.98
N MET A 188 6.39 -11.12 21.84
CA MET A 188 6.21 -11.02 23.29
C MET A 188 7.05 -9.85 23.82
N SER A 189 6.43 -8.94 24.54
CA SER A 189 7.16 -7.93 25.31
C SER A 189 7.78 -8.60 26.52
N ASN A 190 9.06 -8.98 26.42
CA ASN A 190 9.84 -9.40 27.59
C ASN A 190 10.10 -8.22 28.54
#